data_4072848dd3746e1bd8e98d09ac57a180
#
_entry.id   4072848dd3746e1bd8e98d09ac57a180
#
_cell.length_a   1.000
_cell.length_b   1.000
_cell.length_c   1.000
_cell.angle_alpha   90.00
_cell.angle_beta   90.00
_cell.angle_gamma   90.00
#
_symmetry.space_group_name_H-M   'P 1'
#
loop_
_entity.id
_entity.type
_entity.pdbx_description
1 polymer ?
#
loop_
_entity_poly.entity_id
_entity_poly.type
_entity_poly.pdbx_seq_one_letter_code
_entity_poly.pdbx_strand_id
1 'polypeptide(L)'
;DPQRQAAVFHKMLRFTAFISFPAMFGLSLISREFILIAITDKWLASARIMQLLCIWGAFIPINNLFSLLLVSRGRSSIFMFNSIALSVLQLITACISYPYGITTMIYLFVAINILWLFVWYCFARREIPLTLFSILKDIAPYFLLAASLTIAAHYITSGITNLYLSLTIKVFFVASLYALVLWKMQSVIFKECIQFIKKKKIS
;
A
#
# COMPACT_ATOMS: atom_id res chain seq x y z
N ASP A 1 -28.19 7.68 1.23
CA ASP A 1 -28.27 6.47 2.03
C ASP A 1 -26.89 6.09 2.55
N PRO A 2 -26.62 6.18 3.88
CA PRO A 2 -25.32 5.89 4.46
C PRO A 2 -24.87 4.43 4.26
N GLN A 3 -25.82 3.49 4.22
CA GLN A 3 -25.49 2.07 4.01
C GLN A 3 -24.97 1.80 2.59
N ARG A 4 -25.59 2.44 1.59
CA ARG A 4 -25.13 2.35 0.19
C ARG A 4 -23.73 2.94 0.05
N GLN A 5 -23.45 4.05 0.73
CA GLN A 5 -22.12 4.68 0.71
C GLN A 5 -21.07 3.81 1.39
N ALA A 6 -21.40 3.17 2.51
CA ALA A 6 -20.51 2.20 3.16
C ALA A 6 -20.19 1.03 2.22
N ALA A 7 -21.19 0.47 1.52
CA ALA A 7 -20.97 -0.60 0.56
C ALA A 7 -20.04 -0.19 -0.59
N VAL A 8 -20.20 1.02 -1.13
CA VAL A 8 -19.32 1.58 -2.16
C VAL A 8 -17.90 1.79 -1.60
N PHE A 9 -17.77 2.33 -0.39
CA PHE A 9 -16.48 2.53 0.26
C PHE A 9 -15.74 1.20 0.46
N HIS A 10 -16.39 0.16 0.96
CA HIS A 10 -15.81 -1.18 1.10
C HIS A 10 -15.37 -1.76 -0.25
N LYS A 11 -16.13 -1.53 -1.33
CA LYS A 11 -15.74 -1.97 -2.68
C LYS A 11 -14.49 -1.23 -3.16
N MET A 12 -14.44 0.09 -2.99
CA MET A 12 -13.26 0.91 -3.34
C MET A 12 -12.04 0.51 -2.52
N LEU A 13 -12.22 0.25 -1.21
CA LEU A 13 -11.15 -0.16 -0.32
C LEU A 13 -10.51 -1.48 -0.77
N ARG A 14 -11.33 -2.48 -1.09
CA ARG A 14 -10.86 -3.77 -1.63
C ARG A 14 -10.14 -3.62 -2.95
N PHE A 15 -10.67 -2.81 -3.87
CA PHE A 15 -10.06 -2.56 -5.17
C PHE A 15 -8.69 -1.85 -5.02
N THR A 16 -8.63 -0.86 -4.14
CA THR A 16 -7.40 -0.14 -3.83
C THR A 16 -6.36 -1.06 -3.21
N ALA A 17 -6.74 -1.87 -2.22
CA ALA A 17 -5.85 -2.84 -1.58
C ALA A 17 -5.34 -3.90 -2.58
N PHE A 18 -6.22 -4.38 -3.46
CA PHE A 18 -5.89 -5.34 -4.52
C PHE A 18 -4.75 -4.87 -5.43
N ILE A 19 -4.69 -3.57 -5.76
CA ILE A 19 -3.65 -3.02 -6.64
C ILE A 19 -2.44 -2.55 -5.84
N SER A 20 -2.67 -1.83 -4.73
CA SER A 20 -1.63 -1.11 -4.01
C SER A 20 -0.62 -2.03 -3.33
N PHE A 21 -1.09 -3.09 -2.64
CA PHE A 21 -0.18 -3.99 -1.92
C PHE A 21 0.78 -4.75 -2.84
N PRO A 22 0.34 -5.43 -3.91
CA PRO A 22 1.29 -6.15 -4.76
C PRO A 22 2.22 -5.22 -5.52
N ALA A 23 1.75 -4.03 -5.93
CA ALA A 23 2.58 -3.05 -6.61
C ALA A 23 3.71 -2.54 -5.71
N MET A 24 3.38 -2.10 -4.49
CA MET A 24 4.37 -1.53 -3.58
C MET A 24 5.27 -2.58 -2.93
N PHE A 25 4.75 -3.74 -2.57
CA PHE A 25 5.57 -4.84 -2.04
C PHE A 25 6.46 -5.45 -3.12
N GLY A 26 5.96 -5.54 -4.37
CA GLY A 26 6.78 -5.90 -5.52
C GLY A 26 7.92 -4.91 -5.75
N LEU A 27 7.64 -3.61 -5.69
CA LEU A 27 8.67 -2.56 -5.80
C LEU A 27 9.68 -2.62 -4.65
N SER A 28 9.21 -2.89 -3.42
CA SER A 28 10.09 -3.12 -2.26
C SER A 28 11.01 -4.31 -2.47
N LEU A 29 10.51 -5.41 -3.04
CA LEU A 29 11.27 -6.62 -3.32
C LEU A 29 12.42 -6.40 -4.31
N ILE A 30 12.18 -5.60 -5.36
CA ILE A 30 13.16 -5.33 -6.41
C ILE A 30 14.00 -4.07 -6.17
N SER A 31 13.81 -3.41 -5.04
CA SER A 31 14.43 -2.10 -4.75
C SER A 31 15.95 -2.10 -4.89
N ARG A 32 16.63 -3.19 -4.48
CA ARG A 32 18.09 -3.33 -4.61
C ARG A 32 18.51 -3.42 -6.08
N GLU A 33 17.90 -4.31 -6.83
CA GLU A 33 18.18 -4.49 -8.26
C GLU A 33 17.85 -3.23 -9.04
N PHE A 34 16.72 -2.59 -8.71
CA PHE A 34 16.31 -1.34 -9.34
C PHE A 34 17.36 -0.23 -9.14
N ILE A 35 17.84 -0.01 -7.91
CA ILE A 35 18.86 1.00 -7.62
C ILE A 35 20.16 0.70 -8.34
N LEU A 36 20.61 -0.56 -8.34
CA LEU A 36 21.86 -0.95 -8.99
C LEU A 36 21.80 -0.80 -10.53
N ILE A 37 20.66 -1.05 -11.14
CA ILE A 37 20.47 -0.95 -12.60
C ILE A 37 20.24 0.49 -13.03
N ALA A 38 19.36 1.22 -12.31
CA ALA A 38 18.89 2.54 -12.74
C ALA A 38 19.83 3.67 -12.35
N ILE A 39 20.59 3.50 -11.24
CA ILE A 39 21.41 4.59 -10.69
C ILE A 39 22.88 4.16 -10.65
N THR A 40 23.34 3.53 -9.61
CA THR A 40 24.68 2.92 -9.42
C THR A 40 24.76 2.28 -8.02
N ASP A 41 25.83 1.50 -7.80
CA ASP A 41 26.20 0.90 -6.52
C ASP A 41 26.42 1.90 -5.38
N LYS A 42 26.86 3.12 -5.69
CA LYS A 42 27.05 4.22 -4.71
C LYS A 42 25.78 4.55 -3.93
N TRP A 43 24.61 4.30 -4.52
CA TRP A 43 23.29 4.59 -3.92
C TRP A 43 22.62 3.38 -3.29
N LEU A 44 23.36 2.30 -3.07
CA LEU A 44 22.79 1.06 -2.51
C LEU A 44 22.11 1.26 -1.14
N ALA A 45 22.60 2.19 -0.33
CA ALA A 45 21.95 2.57 0.94
C ALA A 45 20.50 3.08 0.74
N SER A 46 20.21 3.72 -0.39
CA SER A 46 18.88 4.22 -0.73
C SER A 46 17.87 3.09 -1.04
N ALA A 47 18.35 1.89 -1.38
CA ALA A 47 17.46 0.74 -1.59
C ALA A 47 16.69 0.38 -0.30
N ARG A 48 17.37 0.46 0.86
CA ARG A 48 16.74 0.22 2.16
C ARG A 48 15.68 1.28 2.51
N ILE A 49 15.98 2.53 2.18
CA ILE A 49 15.03 3.65 2.33
C ILE A 49 13.82 3.43 1.43
N MET A 50 14.03 3.05 0.19
CA MET A 50 12.97 2.74 -0.76
C MET A 50 12.08 1.59 -0.27
N GLN A 51 12.67 0.53 0.28
CA GLN A 51 11.92 -0.59 0.88
C GLN A 51 10.95 -0.11 1.97
N LEU A 52 11.44 0.72 2.89
CA LEU A 52 10.63 1.26 3.99
C LEU A 52 9.52 2.17 3.48
N LEU A 53 9.83 3.05 2.53
CA LEU A 53 8.83 3.95 1.95
C LEU A 53 7.77 3.20 1.15
N CYS A 54 8.09 2.08 0.51
CA CYS A 54 7.11 1.23 -0.17
C CYS A 54 6.10 0.62 0.82
N ILE A 55 6.49 0.34 2.06
CA ILE A 55 5.54 -0.13 3.09
C ILE A 55 4.46 0.92 3.33
N TRP A 56 4.84 2.18 3.54
CA TRP A 56 3.87 3.27 3.66
C TRP A 56 3.14 3.52 2.33
N GLY A 57 3.85 3.50 1.21
CA GLY A 57 3.32 3.67 -0.13
C GLY A 57 2.11 2.77 -0.43
N ALA A 58 2.12 1.55 0.11
CA ALA A 58 1.01 0.60 -0.02
C ALA A 58 -0.27 1.08 0.68
N PHE A 59 -0.16 1.90 1.73
CA PHE A 59 -1.29 2.45 2.48
C PHE A 59 -1.74 3.84 2.02
N ILE A 60 -0.95 4.57 1.23
CA ILE A 60 -1.29 5.91 0.74
C ILE A 60 -2.66 5.95 0.02
N PRO A 61 -2.97 5.06 -0.93
CA PRO A 61 -4.25 5.11 -1.60
C PRO A 61 -5.43 4.80 -0.67
N ILE A 62 -5.22 3.98 0.37
CA ILE A 62 -6.20 3.70 1.42
C ILE A 62 -6.45 4.96 2.25
N ASN A 63 -5.37 5.65 2.66
CA ASN A 63 -5.46 6.92 3.36
C ASN A 63 -6.25 7.97 2.56
N ASN A 64 -6.01 8.05 1.25
CA ASN A 64 -6.72 8.95 0.36
C ASN A 64 -8.22 8.64 0.27
N LEU A 65 -8.63 7.37 0.36
CA LEU A 65 -10.06 7.01 0.39
C LEU A 65 -10.75 7.56 1.63
N PHE A 66 -10.14 7.47 2.81
CA PHE A 66 -10.70 8.06 4.03
C PHE A 66 -10.79 9.58 3.94
N SER A 67 -9.75 10.23 3.43
CA SER A 67 -9.71 11.68 3.23
C SER A 67 -10.80 12.13 2.28
N LEU A 68 -10.93 11.46 1.13
CA LEU A 68 -11.93 11.76 0.12
C LEU A 68 -13.37 11.57 0.65
N LEU A 69 -13.59 10.55 1.48
CA LEU A 69 -14.87 10.32 2.13
C LEU A 69 -15.27 11.53 2.99
N LEU A 70 -14.37 12.06 3.83
CA LEU A 70 -14.63 13.22 4.68
C LEU A 70 -14.91 14.48 3.86
N VAL A 71 -14.14 14.71 2.81
CA VAL A 71 -14.32 15.86 1.91
C VAL A 71 -15.67 15.75 1.17
N SER A 72 -16.03 14.57 0.67
CA SER A 72 -17.31 14.34 -0.02
C SER A 72 -18.53 14.51 0.88
N ARG A 73 -18.35 14.39 2.19
CA ARG A 73 -19.37 14.63 3.22
C ARG A 73 -19.45 16.10 3.67
N GLY A 74 -18.69 16.99 3.04
CA GLY A 74 -18.63 18.41 3.42
C GLY A 74 -17.81 18.66 4.70
N ARG A 75 -17.05 17.67 5.18
CA ARG A 75 -16.20 17.78 6.37
C ARG A 75 -14.77 18.20 6.04
N SER A 76 -14.62 19.13 5.10
CA SER A 76 -13.30 19.64 4.69
C SER A 76 -12.48 20.24 5.83
N SER A 77 -13.15 20.84 6.84
CA SER A 77 -12.48 21.33 8.05
C SER A 77 -11.79 20.21 8.83
N ILE A 78 -12.43 19.03 8.98
CA ILE A 78 -11.82 17.87 9.65
C ILE A 78 -10.60 17.40 8.85
N PHE A 79 -10.72 17.33 7.52
CA PHE A 79 -9.59 16.99 6.65
C PHE A 79 -8.42 17.96 6.84
N MET A 80 -8.68 19.28 6.83
CA MET A 80 -7.66 20.32 7.00
C MET A 80 -6.95 20.19 8.36
N PHE A 81 -7.71 20.17 9.47
CA PHE A 81 -7.11 20.08 10.80
C PHE A 81 -6.34 18.78 11.02
N ASN A 82 -6.85 17.65 10.52
CA ASN A 82 -6.19 16.36 10.64
C ASN A 82 -4.89 16.32 9.82
N SER A 83 -4.86 16.92 8.63
CA SER A 83 -3.66 17.03 7.80
C SER A 83 -2.61 17.94 8.43
N ILE A 84 -3.03 19.08 9.00
CA ILE A 84 -2.13 19.98 9.72
C ILE A 84 -1.54 19.29 10.95
N ALA A 85 -2.37 18.61 11.74
CA ALA A 85 -1.91 17.89 12.94
C ALA A 85 -0.90 16.81 12.60
N LEU A 86 -1.13 16.03 11.53
CA LEU A 86 -0.17 15.04 11.04
C LEU A 86 1.14 15.69 10.60
N SER A 87 1.07 16.78 9.83
CA SER A 87 2.28 17.49 9.35
C SER A 87 3.10 18.07 10.51
N VAL A 88 2.46 18.66 11.51
CA VAL A 88 3.13 19.16 12.72
C VAL A 88 3.79 18.01 13.49
N LEU A 89 3.09 16.88 13.67
CA LEU A 89 3.64 15.71 14.34
C LEU A 89 4.85 15.15 13.57
N GLN A 90 4.80 15.11 12.25
CA GLN A 90 5.92 14.67 11.40
C GLN A 90 7.14 15.60 11.55
N LEU A 91 6.92 16.93 11.57
CA LEU A 91 8.01 17.89 11.79
C LEU A 91 8.66 17.72 13.17
N ILE A 92 7.85 17.61 14.23
CA ILE A 92 8.34 17.38 15.59
C ILE A 92 9.15 16.08 15.64
N THR A 93 8.61 15.02 15.06
CA THR A 93 9.30 13.71 15.02
C THR A 93 10.60 13.77 14.23
N ALA A 94 10.64 14.49 13.12
CA ALA A 94 11.86 14.69 12.34
C ALA A 94 12.92 15.43 13.15
N CYS A 95 12.56 16.50 13.86
CA CYS A 95 13.47 17.25 14.73
C CYS A 95 14.04 16.38 15.85
N ILE A 96 13.19 15.58 16.52
CA ILE A 96 13.63 14.71 17.63
C ILE A 96 14.50 13.56 17.12
N SER A 97 14.19 13.02 15.96
CA SER A 97 14.90 11.85 15.40
C SER A 97 16.15 12.21 14.60
N TYR A 98 16.36 13.49 14.31
CA TYR A 98 17.55 13.97 13.56
C TYR A 98 18.89 13.42 14.07
N PRO A 99 19.21 13.46 15.41
CA PRO A 99 20.47 12.95 15.92
C PRO A 99 20.65 11.43 15.78
N TYR A 100 19.57 10.66 15.56
CA TYR A 100 19.61 9.20 15.41
C TYR A 100 19.77 8.73 13.95
N GLY A 101 19.90 9.67 13.01
CA GLY A 101 20.15 9.41 11.60
C GLY A 101 18.90 9.20 10.75
N ILE A 102 19.11 9.32 9.42
CA ILE A 102 18.04 9.33 8.42
C ILE A 102 17.18 8.06 8.42
N THR A 103 17.77 6.91 8.68
CA THR A 103 17.04 5.64 8.70
C THR A 103 15.99 5.61 9.82
N THR A 104 16.36 6.08 11.01
CA THR A 104 15.45 6.19 12.15
C THR A 104 14.32 7.18 11.86
N MET A 105 14.64 8.33 11.25
CA MET A 105 13.64 9.30 10.82
C MET A 105 12.59 8.67 9.89
N ILE A 106 13.02 7.88 8.93
CA ILE A 106 12.12 7.22 7.97
C ILE A 106 11.28 6.13 8.66
N TYR A 107 11.86 5.35 9.56
CA TYR A 107 11.08 4.38 10.34
C TYR A 107 9.95 5.04 11.13
N LEU A 108 10.26 6.13 11.83
CA LEU A 108 9.26 6.87 12.59
C LEU A 108 8.22 7.54 11.69
N PHE A 109 8.65 8.10 10.56
CA PHE A 109 7.74 8.65 9.55
C PHE A 109 6.73 7.60 9.07
N VAL A 110 7.20 6.43 8.66
CA VAL A 110 6.36 5.33 8.20
C VAL A 110 5.41 4.86 9.30
N ALA A 111 5.93 4.66 10.53
CA ALA A 111 5.15 4.22 11.67
C ALA A 111 4.01 5.20 12.01
N ILE A 112 4.32 6.50 12.10
CA ILE A 112 3.34 7.54 12.38
C ILE A 112 2.25 7.58 11.31
N ASN A 113 2.61 7.51 10.05
CA ASN A 113 1.63 7.54 8.96
C ASN A 113 0.69 6.33 8.99
N ILE A 114 1.22 5.13 9.27
CA ILE A 114 0.39 3.92 9.40
C ILE A 114 -0.53 4.03 10.62
N LEU A 115 -0.02 4.49 11.76
CA LEU A 115 -0.84 4.69 12.97
C LEU A 115 -1.90 5.77 12.76
N TRP A 116 -1.59 6.80 11.98
CA TRP A 116 -2.54 7.88 11.66
C TRP A 116 -3.73 7.44 10.82
N LEU A 117 -3.64 6.31 10.12
CA LEU A 117 -4.82 5.68 9.47
C LEU A 117 -5.92 5.38 10.48
N PHE A 118 -5.58 5.04 11.72
CA PHE A 118 -6.57 4.83 12.76
C PHE A 118 -7.32 6.13 13.12
N VAL A 119 -6.62 7.26 13.10
CA VAL A 119 -7.25 8.58 13.32
C VAL A 119 -8.24 8.89 12.20
N TRP A 120 -7.84 8.69 10.94
CA TRP A 120 -8.74 8.81 9.78
C TRP A 120 -9.97 7.91 9.89
N TYR A 121 -9.77 6.65 10.30
CA TYR A 121 -10.86 5.73 10.57
C TYR A 121 -11.82 6.26 11.64
N CYS A 122 -11.31 6.82 12.75
CA CYS A 122 -12.12 7.35 13.83
C CYS A 122 -13.05 8.49 13.38
N PHE A 123 -12.60 9.33 12.46
CA PHE A 123 -13.45 10.36 11.87
C PHE A 123 -14.42 9.78 10.82
N ALA A 124 -13.95 8.90 9.95
CA ALA A 124 -14.76 8.31 8.89
C ALA A 124 -15.95 7.50 9.42
N ARG A 125 -15.78 6.74 10.52
CA ARG A 125 -16.83 5.94 11.15
C ARG A 125 -17.99 6.78 11.71
N ARG A 126 -17.79 8.09 11.90
CA ARG A 126 -18.86 9.01 12.34
C ARG A 126 -19.77 9.43 11.19
N GLU A 127 -19.30 9.34 9.96
CA GLU A 127 -20.02 9.78 8.76
C GLU A 127 -20.79 8.63 8.07
N ILE A 128 -20.22 7.41 8.12
CA ILE A 128 -20.85 6.20 7.57
C ILE A 128 -20.64 5.01 8.52
N PRO A 129 -21.53 4.01 8.53
CA PRO A 129 -21.42 2.85 9.41
C PRO A 129 -20.23 1.96 9.00
N LEU A 130 -19.04 2.24 9.53
CA LEU A 130 -17.82 1.46 9.35
C LEU A 130 -17.42 0.78 10.65
N THR A 131 -17.09 -0.50 10.57
CA THR A 131 -16.46 -1.23 11.67
C THR A 131 -15.00 -1.53 11.34
N LEU A 132 -14.12 -1.43 12.33
CA LEU A 132 -12.70 -1.72 12.14
C LEU A 132 -12.49 -3.14 11.61
N PHE A 133 -13.27 -4.08 12.11
CA PHE A 133 -13.21 -5.48 11.69
C PHE A 133 -13.54 -5.65 10.20
N SER A 134 -14.56 -4.96 9.69
CA SER A 134 -14.93 -5.04 8.26
C SER A 134 -13.84 -4.44 7.36
N ILE A 135 -13.22 -3.33 7.78
CA ILE A 135 -12.10 -2.72 7.06
C ILE A 135 -10.90 -3.66 7.02
N LEU A 136 -10.53 -4.24 8.18
CA LEU A 136 -9.44 -5.21 8.25
C LEU A 136 -9.73 -6.44 7.40
N LYS A 137 -10.96 -6.96 7.41
CA LYS A 137 -11.37 -8.07 6.57
C LYS A 137 -11.26 -7.78 5.07
N ASP A 138 -11.47 -6.53 4.66
CA ASP A 138 -11.34 -6.10 3.27
C ASP A 138 -9.86 -5.97 2.84
N ILE A 139 -8.98 -5.55 3.74
CA ILE A 139 -7.57 -5.26 3.44
C ILE A 139 -6.69 -6.50 3.64
N ALA A 140 -6.91 -7.25 4.75
CA ALA A 140 -6.03 -8.31 5.20
C ALA A 140 -5.73 -9.39 4.14
N PRO A 141 -6.68 -9.91 3.35
CA PRO A 141 -6.38 -10.95 2.38
C PRO A 141 -5.39 -10.49 1.32
N TYR A 142 -5.50 -9.25 0.84
CA TYR A 142 -4.59 -8.69 -0.17
C TYR A 142 -3.22 -8.36 0.42
N PHE A 143 -3.20 -7.82 1.64
CA PHE A 143 -1.97 -7.54 2.37
C PHE A 143 -1.19 -8.83 2.67
N LEU A 144 -1.83 -9.83 3.26
CA LEU A 144 -1.19 -11.09 3.64
C LEU A 144 -0.71 -11.87 2.41
N LEU A 145 -1.51 -11.89 1.33
CA LEU A 145 -1.12 -12.52 0.08
C LEU A 145 0.10 -11.82 -0.54
N ALA A 146 0.08 -10.50 -0.65
CA ALA A 146 1.20 -9.75 -1.22
C ALA A 146 2.47 -9.90 -0.36
N ALA A 147 2.35 -9.82 0.97
CA ALA A 147 3.48 -9.98 1.90
C ALA A 147 4.07 -11.39 1.82
N SER A 148 3.25 -12.44 1.86
CA SER A 148 3.72 -13.83 1.79
C SER A 148 4.42 -14.14 0.47
N LEU A 149 3.88 -13.67 -0.64
CA LEU A 149 4.51 -13.85 -1.96
C LEU A 149 5.82 -13.09 -2.09
N THR A 150 5.90 -11.88 -1.54
CA THR A 150 7.13 -11.08 -1.53
C THR A 150 8.22 -11.74 -0.69
N ILE A 151 7.87 -12.26 0.48
CA ILE A 151 8.80 -12.99 1.35
C ILE A 151 9.28 -14.27 0.66
N ALA A 152 8.36 -15.06 0.09
CA ALA A 152 8.72 -16.28 -0.64
C ALA A 152 9.64 -16.00 -1.83
N ALA A 153 9.33 -14.97 -2.62
CA ALA A 153 10.16 -14.58 -3.75
C ALA A 153 11.57 -14.12 -3.31
N HIS A 154 11.67 -13.42 -2.19
CA HIS A 154 12.96 -13.01 -1.62
C HIS A 154 13.84 -14.22 -1.29
N TYR A 155 13.29 -15.24 -0.60
CA TYR A 155 14.04 -16.45 -0.25
C TYR A 155 14.43 -17.28 -1.49
N ILE A 156 13.53 -17.45 -2.45
CA ILE A 156 13.80 -18.22 -3.68
C ILE A 156 14.91 -17.58 -4.51
N THR A 157 14.96 -16.24 -4.53
CA THR A 157 15.93 -15.51 -5.35
C THR A 157 17.22 -15.14 -4.62
N SER A 158 17.34 -15.44 -3.33
CA SER A 158 18.52 -15.10 -2.51
C SER A 158 19.83 -15.73 -2.99
N GLY A 159 19.75 -16.88 -3.70
CA GLY A 159 20.92 -17.57 -4.29
C GLY A 159 21.29 -17.11 -5.70
N ILE A 160 20.52 -16.18 -6.32
CA ILE A 160 20.77 -15.76 -7.71
C ILE A 160 21.71 -14.57 -7.73
N THR A 161 22.94 -14.77 -8.25
CA THR A 161 23.95 -13.73 -8.35
C THR A 161 23.74 -12.77 -9.53
N ASN A 162 23.11 -13.23 -10.60
CA ASN A 162 22.84 -12.40 -11.78
C ASN A 162 21.68 -11.42 -11.49
N LEU A 163 22.00 -10.12 -11.53
CA LEU A 163 21.11 -9.03 -11.18
C LEU A 163 19.85 -8.96 -12.04
N TYR A 164 20.01 -9.08 -13.37
CA TYR A 164 18.90 -9.02 -14.32
C TYR A 164 17.98 -10.24 -14.22
N LEU A 165 18.60 -11.42 -14.02
CA LEU A 165 17.85 -12.68 -13.84
C LEU A 165 17.05 -12.65 -12.53
N SER A 166 17.67 -12.17 -11.43
CA SER A 166 17.01 -11.99 -10.15
C SER A 166 15.78 -11.07 -10.26
N LEU A 167 15.95 -9.90 -10.90
CA LEU A 167 14.87 -8.94 -11.10
C LEU A 167 13.72 -9.55 -11.92
N THR A 168 14.04 -10.18 -13.03
CA THR A 168 13.03 -10.79 -13.93
C THR A 168 12.24 -11.88 -13.20
N ILE A 169 12.93 -12.78 -12.51
CA ILE A 169 12.28 -13.87 -11.77
C ILE A 169 11.39 -13.29 -10.65
N LYS A 170 11.85 -12.30 -9.87
CA LYS A 170 11.06 -11.67 -8.82
C LYS A 170 9.75 -11.10 -9.35
N VAL A 171 9.82 -10.32 -10.42
CA VAL A 171 8.65 -9.66 -11.02
C VAL A 171 7.67 -10.70 -11.55
N PHE A 172 8.12 -11.64 -12.38
CA PHE A 172 7.25 -12.67 -12.97
C PHE A 172 6.68 -13.62 -11.93
N PHE A 173 7.46 -14.04 -10.94
CA PHE A 173 7.00 -14.92 -9.87
C PHE A 173 5.89 -14.28 -9.03
N VAL A 174 6.11 -13.05 -8.56
CA VAL A 174 5.10 -12.35 -7.74
C VAL A 174 3.85 -12.05 -8.57
N ALA A 175 4.01 -11.52 -9.79
CA ALA A 175 2.87 -11.18 -10.64
C ALA A 175 2.03 -12.40 -11.01
N SER A 176 2.67 -13.49 -11.45
CA SER A 176 1.97 -14.71 -11.87
C SER A 176 1.26 -15.41 -10.72
N LEU A 177 1.95 -15.57 -9.58
CA LEU A 177 1.35 -16.22 -8.40
C LEU A 177 0.24 -15.36 -7.79
N TYR A 178 0.43 -14.04 -7.72
CA TYR A 178 -0.62 -13.15 -7.24
C TYR A 178 -1.88 -13.27 -8.11
N ALA A 179 -1.74 -13.25 -9.43
CA ALA A 179 -2.84 -13.42 -10.37
C ALA A 179 -3.50 -14.81 -10.24
N LEU A 180 -2.71 -15.88 -10.12
CA LEU A 180 -3.21 -17.25 -9.97
C LEU A 180 -4.01 -17.45 -8.68
N VAL A 181 -3.48 -16.98 -7.54
CA VAL A 181 -4.17 -17.12 -6.24
C VAL A 181 -5.49 -16.34 -6.24
N LEU A 182 -5.50 -15.13 -6.78
CA LEU A 182 -6.72 -14.33 -6.87
C LEU A 182 -7.76 -14.93 -7.82
N TRP A 183 -7.30 -15.55 -8.90
CA TRP A 183 -8.18 -16.31 -9.80
C TRP A 183 -8.80 -17.51 -9.07
N LYS A 184 -8.00 -18.28 -8.33
CA LYS A 184 -8.46 -19.44 -7.55
C LYS A 184 -9.39 -19.03 -6.40
N MET A 185 -9.11 -17.91 -5.71
CA MET A 185 -9.95 -17.37 -4.64
C MET A 185 -11.27 -16.77 -5.16
N GLN A 186 -11.50 -16.78 -6.47
CA GLN A 186 -12.70 -16.21 -7.11
C GLN A 186 -13.01 -14.77 -6.61
N SER A 187 -11.98 -13.99 -6.34
CA SER A 187 -12.15 -12.61 -5.87
C SER A 187 -13.10 -11.85 -6.80
N VAL A 188 -14.16 -11.30 -6.23
CA VAL A 188 -15.20 -10.55 -6.97
C VAL A 188 -14.56 -9.45 -7.81
N ILE A 189 -13.55 -8.78 -7.26
CA ILE A 189 -12.81 -7.70 -7.92
C ILE A 189 -12.02 -8.23 -9.13
N PHE A 190 -11.37 -9.37 -9.01
CA PHE A 190 -10.60 -9.95 -10.11
C PHE A 190 -11.51 -10.35 -11.28
N LYS A 191 -12.70 -10.91 -10.99
CA LYS A 191 -13.72 -11.21 -12.01
C LYS A 191 -14.23 -9.93 -12.70
N GLU A 192 -14.51 -8.87 -11.94
CA GLU A 192 -14.94 -7.58 -12.48
C GLU A 192 -13.85 -6.97 -13.38
N CYS A 193 -12.58 -7.01 -12.98
CA CYS A 193 -11.46 -6.54 -13.81
C CYS A 193 -11.35 -7.30 -15.15
N ILE A 194 -11.44 -8.64 -15.10
CA ILE A 194 -11.40 -9.46 -16.33
C ILE A 194 -12.58 -9.17 -17.23
N GLN A 195 -13.79 -9.03 -16.68
CA GLN A 195 -14.97 -8.70 -17.46
C GLN A 195 -14.85 -7.32 -18.12
N PHE A 196 -14.30 -6.34 -17.42
CA PHE A 196 -14.06 -5.00 -17.96
C PHE A 196 -13.09 -5.01 -19.13
N ILE A 197 -11.98 -5.76 -19.00
CA ILE A 197 -10.98 -5.92 -20.07
C ILE A 197 -11.60 -6.63 -21.29
N LYS A 198 -12.37 -7.70 -21.06
CA LYS A 198 -13.08 -8.41 -22.15
C LYS A 198 -14.09 -7.52 -22.87
N LYS A 199 -14.85 -6.70 -22.13
CA LYS A 199 -15.86 -5.81 -22.72
C LYS A 199 -15.21 -4.70 -23.57
N LYS A 200 -14.03 -4.20 -23.17
CA LYS A 200 -13.28 -3.20 -23.93
C LYS A 200 -12.63 -3.77 -25.20
N LYS A 201 -12.45 -5.09 -25.30
CA LYS A 201 -11.87 -5.75 -26.48
C LYS A 201 -12.93 -6.05 -27.56
N ILE A 202 -14.22 -5.90 -27.24
CA ILE A 202 -15.36 -6.17 -28.13
C ILE A 202 -16.00 -4.87 -28.65
N SER A 203 -15.63 -3.73 -28.10
CA SER A 203 -16.00 -2.40 -28.57
C SER A 203 -14.83 -1.75 -29.34
#